data_1f4d5542a190cc01c02fd3220cda8160
#
_entry.id   1f4d5542a190cc01c02fd3220cda8160
#
_cell.length_a   1.000
_cell.length_b   1.000
_cell.length_c   1.000
_cell.angle_alpha   90.00
_cell.angle_beta   90.00
_cell.angle_gamma   90.00
#
_symmetry.space_group_name_H-M   'P 1'
#
loop_
_entity.id
_entity.type
_entity.pdbx_description
1 polymer ?
#
loop_
_entity_poly.entity_id
_entity_poly.type
_entity_poly.pdbx_seq_one_letter_code
_entity_poly.pdbx_strand_id
1 'polypeptide(L)'
;KLIYDYWFTQFDFPDENGKPYCSSGGKMVWNEQLKRNIPENWKVAQLKDIFNVSGKPISRDDCQTDAYYTPIDVIPKRTMTFAGGLSAAEANSSLQVYEENNILLGAMRVYFHRVCISAQSGITRTTTLVLKPKVDEYLGYAYQVLNDDNAILYATQHSSGTQQPYIKWNDVLENYRFAMPSNPKLLYEYSKISEPLITKAKNCARETEQLRKLRDWLLPMLMNGQATISDSYGKL
;
A
#
# COMPACT_ATOMS: atom_id res chain seq x y z
N LYS A 1 -9.39 -3.01 6.33
CA LYS A 1 -8.96 -4.35 6.80
C LYS A 1 -10.14 -5.23 7.23
N LEU A 2 -11.04 -4.80 8.12
CA LEU A 2 -12.13 -5.63 8.65
C LEU A 2 -12.94 -6.34 7.56
N ILE A 3 -13.37 -5.63 6.51
CA ILE A 3 -14.15 -6.24 5.40
C ILE A 3 -13.31 -7.25 4.63
N TYR A 4 -12.02 -6.95 4.40
CA TYR A 4 -11.11 -7.88 3.76
C TYR A 4 -10.95 -9.16 4.60
N ASP A 5 -10.70 -9.03 5.89
CA ASP A 5 -10.55 -10.18 6.78
C ASP A 5 -11.83 -11.03 6.82
N TYR A 6 -12.98 -10.38 6.86
CA TYR A 6 -14.27 -11.07 6.83
C TYR A 6 -14.48 -11.85 5.53
N TRP A 7 -14.19 -11.24 4.38
CA TRP A 7 -14.43 -11.88 3.07
C TRP A 7 -13.35 -12.87 2.64
N PHE A 8 -12.07 -12.54 2.86
CA PHE A 8 -10.95 -13.28 2.26
C PHE A 8 -10.11 -14.07 3.26
N THR A 9 -10.25 -13.78 4.55
CA THR A 9 -9.55 -14.54 5.60
C THR A 9 -10.49 -15.50 6.32
N GLN A 10 -11.71 -15.05 6.69
CA GLN A 10 -12.75 -15.87 7.31
C GLN A 10 -13.64 -16.56 6.27
N PHE A 11 -13.61 -16.10 5.00
CA PHE A 11 -14.40 -16.59 3.89
C PHE A 11 -15.91 -16.38 4.05
N ASP A 12 -16.31 -15.38 4.82
CA ASP A 12 -17.70 -14.97 4.99
C ASP A 12 -18.11 -13.86 3.99
N PHE A 13 -17.62 -13.97 2.75
CA PHE A 13 -18.12 -13.15 1.66
C PHE A 13 -19.61 -13.48 1.35
N PRO A 14 -20.38 -12.54 0.79
CA PRO A 14 -21.78 -12.79 0.44
C PRO A 14 -21.91 -13.87 -0.63
N ASP A 15 -22.69 -14.91 -0.35
CA ASP A 15 -23.09 -15.93 -1.31
C ASP A 15 -24.16 -15.38 -2.29
N GLU A 16 -24.72 -16.24 -3.14
CA GLU A 16 -25.76 -15.86 -4.10
C GLU A 16 -27.04 -15.32 -3.45
N ASN A 17 -27.27 -15.63 -2.19
CA ASN A 17 -28.41 -15.18 -1.38
C ASN A 17 -28.04 -14.00 -0.45
N GLY A 18 -26.80 -13.49 -0.53
CA GLY A 18 -26.29 -12.43 0.33
C GLY A 18 -25.95 -12.89 1.76
N LYS A 19 -25.90 -14.22 2.02
CA LYS A 19 -25.49 -14.76 3.33
C LYS A 19 -24.00 -14.94 3.42
N PRO A 20 -23.39 -14.91 4.63
CA PRO A 20 -21.98 -15.21 4.82
C PRO A 20 -21.66 -16.64 4.37
N TYR A 21 -20.71 -16.80 3.44
CA TYR A 21 -20.48 -18.10 2.78
C TYR A 21 -20.07 -19.20 3.77
N CYS A 22 -18.98 -19.01 4.50
CA CYS A 22 -18.43 -20.05 5.39
C CYS A 22 -19.40 -20.33 6.56
N SER A 23 -19.87 -19.29 7.24
CA SER A 23 -20.78 -19.42 8.41
C SER A 23 -22.16 -19.97 8.07
N SER A 24 -22.59 -19.88 6.80
CA SER A 24 -23.87 -20.46 6.33
C SER A 24 -23.73 -21.88 5.77
N GLY A 25 -22.56 -22.50 5.96
CA GLY A 25 -22.32 -23.88 5.52
C GLY A 25 -21.80 -24.02 4.09
N GLY A 26 -21.17 -22.97 3.56
CA GLY A 26 -20.46 -23.01 2.27
C GLY A 26 -19.39 -24.10 2.25
N LYS A 27 -19.26 -24.77 1.10
CA LYS A 27 -18.37 -25.92 0.95
C LYS A 27 -16.91 -25.51 1.00
N MET A 28 -16.18 -26.02 1.98
CA MET A 28 -14.76 -25.78 2.19
C MET A 28 -13.96 -27.03 1.85
N VAL A 29 -12.79 -26.87 1.24
CA VAL A 29 -11.87 -27.95 0.87
C VAL A 29 -10.48 -27.68 1.42
N TRP A 30 -9.81 -28.73 1.89
CA TRP A 30 -8.43 -28.65 2.37
C TRP A 30 -7.49 -28.36 1.22
N ASN A 31 -6.64 -27.36 1.39
CA ASN A 31 -5.61 -27.02 0.41
C ASN A 31 -4.22 -27.32 0.98
N GLU A 32 -3.51 -28.27 0.33
CA GLU A 32 -2.18 -28.73 0.75
C GLU A 32 -1.11 -27.64 0.65
N GLN A 33 -1.23 -26.70 -0.30
CA GLN A 33 -0.22 -25.65 -0.49
C GLN A 33 -0.33 -24.54 0.55
N LEU A 34 -1.57 -24.22 0.96
CA LEU A 34 -1.84 -23.18 1.96
C LEU A 34 -2.00 -23.73 3.36
N LYS A 35 -2.02 -25.07 3.53
CA LYS A 35 -2.21 -25.78 4.82
C LYS A 35 -3.45 -25.28 5.59
N ARG A 36 -4.54 -25.01 4.86
CA ARG A 36 -5.82 -24.53 5.43
C ARG A 36 -6.99 -24.89 4.52
N ASN A 37 -8.19 -24.86 5.10
CA ASN A 37 -9.41 -24.93 4.29
C ASN A 37 -9.61 -23.63 3.51
N ILE A 38 -10.04 -23.75 2.26
CA ILE A 38 -10.45 -22.64 1.40
C ILE A 38 -11.80 -22.99 0.75
N PRO A 39 -12.60 -22.01 0.28
CA PRO A 39 -13.81 -22.30 -0.46
C PRO A 39 -13.55 -23.17 -1.70
N GLU A 40 -14.45 -24.10 -2.01
CA GLU A 40 -14.27 -25.06 -3.11
C GLU A 40 -13.94 -24.39 -4.47
N ASN A 41 -14.54 -23.24 -4.74
CA ASN A 41 -14.37 -22.49 -5.99
C ASN A 41 -13.22 -21.46 -5.94
N TRP A 42 -12.30 -21.59 -4.97
CA TRP A 42 -11.13 -20.74 -4.87
C TRP A 42 -9.88 -21.49 -5.36
N LYS A 43 -8.89 -20.73 -5.79
CA LYS A 43 -7.59 -21.24 -6.25
C LYS A 43 -6.46 -20.67 -5.42
N VAL A 44 -5.31 -21.33 -5.48
CA VAL A 44 -4.05 -20.75 -4.98
C VAL A 44 -3.49 -19.84 -6.07
N ALA A 45 -3.22 -18.61 -5.70
CA ALA A 45 -2.54 -17.62 -6.53
C ALA A 45 -1.21 -17.20 -5.90
N GLN A 46 -0.36 -16.57 -6.69
CA GLN A 46 0.91 -15.98 -6.26
C GLN A 46 0.88 -14.46 -6.47
N LEU A 47 1.75 -13.71 -5.75
CA LEU A 47 1.77 -12.24 -5.92
C LEU A 47 2.03 -11.83 -7.36
N LYS A 48 2.84 -12.56 -8.10
CA LYS A 48 3.06 -12.31 -9.54
C LYS A 48 1.80 -12.42 -10.40
N ASP A 49 0.75 -13.10 -9.92
CA ASP A 49 -0.50 -13.23 -10.67
C ASP A 49 -1.34 -11.94 -10.59
N ILE A 50 -1.17 -11.16 -9.53
CA ILE A 50 -1.94 -9.93 -9.31
C ILE A 50 -1.10 -8.64 -9.41
N PHE A 51 0.24 -8.72 -9.44
CA PHE A 51 1.12 -7.56 -9.50
C PHE A 51 2.03 -7.55 -10.72
N ASN A 52 2.36 -6.33 -11.15
CA ASN A 52 3.51 -6.01 -11.98
C ASN A 52 4.48 -5.13 -11.17
N VAL A 53 5.78 -5.31 -11.35
CA VAL A 53 6.78 -4.34 -10.90
C VAL A 53 6.72 -3.15 -11.88
N SER A 54 6.43 -1.96 -11.38
CA SER A 54 6.19 -0.77 -12.21
C SER A 54 7.24 0.33 -12.05
N GLY A 55 8.16 0.22 -11.09
CA GLY A 55 9.23 1.19 -10.88
C GLY A 55 10.13 1.30 -12.12
N LYS A 56 10.22 2.50 -12.69
CA LYS A 56 11.09 2.79 -13.84
C LYS A 56 12.33 3.53 -13.34
N PRO A 57 13.54 3.05 -13.64
CA PRO A 57 14.78 3.76 -13.27
C PRO A 57 14.77 5.18 -13.85
N ILE A 58 15.30 6.12 -13.07
CA ILE A 58 15.48 7.51 -13.49
C ILE A 58 16.84 8.02 -13.00
N SER A 59 17.51 8.83 -13.82
CA SER A 59 18.70 9.56 -13.40
C SER A 59 18.31 10.73 -12.49
N ARG A 60 19.19 11.12 -11.59
CA ARG A 60 18.98 12.30 -10.75
C ARG A 60 18.79 13.57 -11.58
N ASP A 61 19.53 13.69 -12.66
CA ASP A 61 19.51 14.87 -13.54
C ASP A 61 18.19 15.01 -14.31
N ASP A 62 17.46 13.88 -14.49
CA ASP A 62 16.17 13.84 -15.16
C ASP A 62 14.99 14.02 -14.17
N CYS A 63 15.27 14.12 -12.87
CA CYS A 63 14.23 14.31 -11.88
C CYS A 63 13.67 15.74 -11.93
N GLN A 64 12.35 15.88 -11.92
CA GLN A 64 11.70 17.17 -11.78
C GLN A 64 12.05 17.77 -10.41
N THR A 65 12.36 19.07 -10.36
CA THR A 65 12.79 19.75 -9.12
C THR A 65 11.74 19.79 -8.04
N ASP A 66 10.48 19.73 -8.42
CA ASP A 66 9.30 19.72 -7.53
C ASP A 66 8.78 18.31 -7.19
N ALA A 67 9.42 17.26 -7.73
CA ALA A 67 9.05 15.89 -7.44
C ALA A 67 9.30 15.55 -5.96
N TYR A 68 8.37 14.79 -5.38
CA TYR A 68 8.56 14.24 -4.04
C TYR A 68 9.54 13.07 -4.07
N TYR A 69 10.56 13.17 -3.22
CA TYR A 69 11.46 12.06 -2.94
C TYR A 69 11.00 11.28 -1.71
N THR A 70 10.69 10.01 -1.90
CA THR A 70 10.15 9.13 -0.85
C THR A 70 11.10 7.95 -0.59
N PRO A 71 12.19 8.16 0.16
CA PRO A 71 13.03 7.06 0.60
C PRO A 71 12.27 6.16 1.57
N ILE A 72 12.77 4.95 1.77
CA ILE A 72 12.10 3.92 2.58
C ILE A 72 11.72 4.43 3.98
N ASP A 73 12.54 5.31 4.58
CA ASP A 73 12.31 5.81 5.94
C ASP A 73 11.14 6.81 6.02
N VAL A 74 10.78 7.44 4.93
CA VAL A 74 9.63 8.34 4.81
C VAL A 74 8.32 7.57 4.65
N ILE A 75 8.36 6.36 4.08
CA ILE A 75 7.18 5.52 3.95
C ILE A 75 6.70 5.14 5.36
N PRO A 76 5.46 5.51 5.77
CA PRO A 76 4.98 5.24 7.11
C PRO A 76 4.77 3.73 7.35
N LYS A 77 4.89 3.32 8.61
CA LYS A 77 4.65 1.94 9.03
C LYS A 77 3.14 1.71 9.22
N ARG A 78 2.63 0.57 8.76
CA ARG A 78 1.23 0.13 8.97
C ARG A 78 0.18 1.19 8.63
N THR A 79 0.45 2.02 7.65
CA THR A 79 -0.45 3.09 7.17
C THR A 79 -0.84 2.82 5.74
N MET A 80 -2.13 2.87 5.43
CA MET A 80 -2.64 2.48 4.11
C MET A 80 -2.20 3.41 2.99
N THR A 81 -2.19 4.72 3.25
CA THR A 81 -1.84 5.74 2.24
C THR A 81 -0.95 6.80 2.84
N PHE A 82 -0.19 7.47 2.01
CA PHE A 82 0.58 8.65 2.40
C PHE A 82 0.64 9.65 1.24
N ALA A 83 0.91 10.90 1.57
CA ALA A 83 1.26 11.97 0.65
C ALA A 83 2.47 12.74 1.20
N GLY A 84 3.15 13.48 0.33
CA GLY A 84 4.35 14.22 0.69
C GLY A 84 5.63 13.39 0.52
N GLY A 85 6.72 13.95 0.98
CA GLY A 85 8.07 13.40 0.84
C GLY A 85 9.11 14.48 1.11
N LEU A 86 10.35 14.14 0.86
CA LEU A 86 11.47 15.07 0.88
C LEU A 86 11.59 15.79 -0.47
N SER A 87 12.44 16.80 -0.54
CA SER A 87 12.78 17.44 -1.81
C SER A 87 13.55 16.47 -2.72
N ALA A 88 13.31 16.54 -4.03
CA ALA A 88 14.09 15.80 -5.02
C ALA A 88 15.60 16.12 -4.94
N ALA A 89 15.96 17.32 -4.44
CA ALA A 89 17.36 17.71 -4.23
C ALA A 89 18.09 16.81 -3.22
N GLU A 90 17.36 16.18 -2.30
CA GLU A 90 17.91 15.25 -1.31
C GLU A 90 18.10 13.82 -1.87
N ALA A 91 17.60 13.58 -3.08
CA ALA A 91 17.72 12.28 -3.71
C ALA A 91 19.18 11.98 -4.12
N ASN A 92 19.62 10.78 -3.77
CA ASN A 92 20.93 10.25 -4.16
C ASN A 92 20.78 9.22 -5.30
N SER A 93 21.79 8.45 -5.59
CA SER A 93 21.83 7.44 -6.64
C SER A 93 20.76 6.33 -6.51
N SER A 94 20.54 5.59 -7.58
CA SER A 94 19.65 4.42 -7.67
C SER A 94 18.17 4.77 -7.43
N LEU A 95 17.66 5.68 -8.25
CA LEU A 95 16.29 6.17 -8.19
C LEU A 95 15.37 5.45 -9.18
N GLN A 96 14.09 5.45 -8.84
CA GLN A 96 13.01 4.99 -9.70
C GLN A 96 11.75 5.82 -9.46
N VAL A 97 10.95 5.96 -10.51
CA VAL A 97 9.67 6.68 -10.47
C VAL A 97 8.58 5.75 -9.96
N TYR A 98 7.66 6.30 -9.19
CA TYR A 98 6.37 5.69 -8.88
C TYR A 98 5.24 6.66 -9.23
N GLU A 99 4.08 6.09 -9.52
CA GLU A 99 2.86 6.81 -9.88
C GLU A 99 1.83 6.74 -8.74
N GLU A 100 0.81 7.60 -8.78
CA GLU A 100 -0.35 7.47 -7.92
C GLU A 100 -0.97 6.07 -8.08
N ASN A 101 -1.49 5.51 -6.99
CA ASN A 101 -2.01 4.14 -6.90
C ASN A 101 -0.96 3.02 -7.03
N ASN A 102 0.33 3.34 -7.17
CA ASN A 102 1.32 2.30 -6.95
C ASN A 102 1.36 1.91 -5.47
N ILE A 103 1.59 0.63 -5.21
CA ILE A 103 1.82 0.11 -3.87
C ILE A 103 3.32 0.06 -3.63
N LEU A 104 3.77 0.80 -2.64
CA LEU A 104 5.17 0.86 -2.25
C LEU A 104 5.41 -0.09 -1.09
N LEU A 105 6.36 -1.01 -1.25
CA LEU A 105 6.83 -1.89 -0.19
C LEU A 105 8.29 -1.60 0.13
N GLY A 106 8.58 -1.23 1.37
CA GLY A 106 9.95 -1.13 1.86
C GLY A 106 10.61 -2.50 1.88
N ALA A 107 11.49 -2.77 0.90
CA ALA A 107 12.10 -4.09 0.74
C ALA A 107 13.26 -4.34 1.70
N MET A 108 13.88 -3.31 2.25
CA MET A 108 14.91 -3.42 3.29
C MET A 108 14.27 -3.43 4.67
N ARG A 109 14.66 -4.40 5.51
CA ARG A 109 14.08 -4.60 6.85
C ARG A 109 12.55 -4.64 6.79
N VAL A 110 12.02 -5.51 5.93
CA VAL A 110 10.60 -5.60 5.58
C VAL A 110 9.69 -5.79 6.82
N TYR A 111 10.22 -6.32 7.92
CA TYR A 111 9.52 -6.44 9.20
C TYR A 111 9.08 -5.10 9.82
N PHE A 112 9.58 -3.96 9.34
CA PHE A 112 9.02 -2.65 9.70
C PHE A 112 7.62 -2.41 9.13
N HIS A 113 7.15 -3.29 8.26
CA HIS A 113 5.80 -3.29 7.71
C HIS A 113 5.44 -1.95 7.03
N ARG A 114 6.28 -1.54 6.09
CA ARG A 114 6.10 -0.31 5.30
C ARG A 114 5.47 -0.66 3.97
N VAL A 115 4.15 -0.78 3.95
CA VAL A 115 3.33 -1.07 2.77
C VAL A 115 2.28 0.02 2.64
N CYS A 116 2.32 0.79 1.55
CA CYS A 116 1.43 1.93 1.36
C CYS A 116 0.95 2.03 -0.09
N ILE A 117 -0.29 2.48 -0.28
CA ILE A 117 -0.77 2.99 -1.57
C ILE A 117 -0.34 4.44 -1.68
N SER A 118 0.37 4.79 -2.74
CA SER A 118 0.75 6.18 -2.97
C SER A 118 -0.45 7.05 -3.34
N ALA A 119 -0.62 8.18 -2.66
CA ALA A 119 -1.63 9.19 -3.00
C ALA A 119 -1.16 10.19 -4.08
N GLN A 120 0.07 10.06 -4.57
CA GLN A 120 0.71 10.97 -5.53
C GLN A 120 1.81 10.25 -6.30
N SER A 121 2.31 10.87 -7.38
CA SER A 121 3.51 10.43 -8.07
C SER A 121 4.76 10.99 -7.40
N GLY A 122 5.92 10.35 -7.63
CA GLY A 122 7.19 10.79 -7.09
C GLY A 122 8.34 9.85 -7.45
N ILE A 123 9.45 10.01 -6.76
CA ILE A 123 10.65 9.20 -6.92
C ILE A 123 11.00 8.49 -5.61
N THR A 124 11.52 7.29 -5.70
CA THR A 124 12.00 6.52 -4.54
C THR A 124 13.30 5.80 -4.87
N ARG A 125 13.94 5.23 -3.88
CA ARG A 125 15.13 4.41 -4.10
C ARG A 125 14.75 2.98 -4.51
N THR A 126 15.67 2.29 -5.18
CA THR A 126 15.50 0.87 -5.56
C THR A 126 15.38 -0.09 -4.37
N THR A 127 15.61 0.39 -3.14
CA THR A 127 15.32 -0.33 -1.89
C THR A 127 13.83 -0.41 -1.54
N THR A 128 12.97 0.27 -2.31
CA THR A 128 11.52 0.18 -2.24
C THR A 128 11.01 -0.56 -3.47
N LEU A 129 10.22 -1.59 -3.30
CA LEU A 129 9.51 -2.22 -4.42
C LEU A 129 8.31 -1.35 -4.80
N VAL A 130 8.22 -1.00 -6.07
CA VAL A 130 7.10 -0.25 -6.65
C VAL A 130 6.23 -1.24 -7.44
N LEU A 131 5.05 -1.52 -6.93
CA LEU A 131 4.15 -2.54 -7.44
C LEU A 131 2.85 -1.89 -7.95
N LYS A 132 2.38 -2.35 -9.10
CA LYS A 132 1.08 -1.97 -9.65
C LYS A 132 0.21 -3.21 -9.78
N PRO A 133 -1.05 -3.20 -9.31
CA PRO A 133 -2.00 -4.27 -9.62
C PRO A 133 -2.14 -4.46 -11.14
N LYS A 134 -2.26 -5.70 -11.61
CA LYS A 134 -2.49 -6.01 -13.04
C LYS A 134 -3.86 -5.54 -13.52
N VAL A 135 -4.81 -5.45 -12.61
CA VAL A 135 -6.17 -4.95 -12.82
C VAL A 135 -6.36 -3.82 -11.84
N ASP A 136 -6.63 -2.62 -12.32
CA ASP A 136 -6.66 -1.40 -11.49
C ASP A 136 -7.74 -1.49 -10.40
N GLU A 137 -8.89 -2.12 -10.69
CA GLU A 137 -9.97 -2.35 -9.73
C GLU A 137 -9.58 -3.26 -8.56
N TYR A 138 -8.51 -4.03 -8.71
CA TYR A 138 -8.03 -4.89 -7.62
C TYR A 138 -7.12 -4.18 -6.63
N LEU A 139 -6.93 -2.85 -6.75
CA LEU A 139 -6.02 -2.09 -5.89
C LEU A 139 -6.23 -2.37 -4.41
N GLY A 140 -7.48 -2.29 -3.95
CA GLY A 140 -7.81 -2.53 -2.54
C GLY A 140 -7.53 -3.95 -2.09
N TYR A 141 -7.85 -4.93 -2.92
CA TYR A 141 -7.59 -6.34 -2.65
C TYR A 141 -6.08 -6.64 -2.65
N ALA A 142 -5.39 -6.22 -3.71
CA ALA A 142 -3.95 -6.43 -3.86
C ALA A 142 -3.15 -5.80 -2.70
N TYR A 143 -3.53 -4.57 -2.30
CA TYR A 143 -2.94 -3.93 -1.13
C TYR A 143 -3.10 -4.78 0.13
N GLN A 144 -4.31 -5.30 0.39
CA GLN A 144 -4.55 -6.09 1.60
C GLN A 144 -3.81 -7.43 1.58
N VAL A 145 -3.70 -8.09 0.41
CA VAL A 145 -2.89 -9.32 0.26
C VAL A 145 -1.43 -9.06 0.60
N LEU A 146 -0.84 -7.97 0.07
CA LEU A 146 0.56 -7.63 0.35
C LEU A 146 0.78 -7.12 1.77
N ASN A 147 -0.22 -6.43 2.35
CA ASN A 147 -0.19 -5.87 3.70
C ASN A 147 -0.59 -6.89 4.79
N ASP A 148 -0.84 -8.14 4.43
CA ASP A 148 -1.14 -9.20 5.38
C ASP A 148 0.10 -9.57 6.20
N ASP A 149 -0.09 -9.79 7.52
CA ASP A 149 1.04 -10.12 8.41
C ASP A 149 1.75 -11.42 7.99
N ASN A 150 1.04 -12.39 7.37
CA ASN A 150 1.66 -13.60 6.84
C ASN A 150 2.53 -13.31 5.60
N ALA A 151 2.12 -12.38 4.74
CA ALA A 151 2.94 -11.94 3.60
C ALA A 151 4.21 -11.24 4.07
N ILE A 152 4.12 -10.38 5.08
CA ILE A 152 5.28 -9.71 5.68
C ILE A 152 6.17 -10.70 6.43
N LEU A 153 5.60 -11.68 7.13
CA LEU A 153 6.35 -12.75 7.78
C LEU A 153 7.11 -13.59 6.75
N TYR A 154 6.45 -14.00 5.67
CA TYR A 154 7.08 -14.71 4.56
C TYR A 154 8.24 -13.87 3.98
N ALA A 155 8.01 -12.60 3.69
CA ALA A 155 9.04 -11.71 3.18
C ALA A 155 10.22 -11.56 4.15
N THR A 156 9.94 -11.50 5.46
CA THR A 156 10.98 -11.44 6.49
C THR A 156 11.84 -12.70 6.52
N GLN A 157 11.21 -13.87 6.48
CA GLN A 157 11.89 -15.17 6.51
C GLN A 157 12.74 -15.44 5.26
N HIS A 158 12.34 -14.87 4.10
CA HIS A 158 13.04 -15.04 2.83
C HIS A 158 13.95 -13.85 2.47
N SER A 159 14.12 -12.89 3.38
CA SER A 159 15.07 -11.78 3.20
C SER A 159 16.52 -12.25 3.33
N SER A 160 17.41 -11.71 2.50
CA SER A 160 18.83 -11.98 2.48
C SER A 160 19.61 -10.87 3.20
N GLY A 161 20.73 -11.20 3.83
CA GLY A 161 21.62 -10.27 4.53
C GLY A 161 21.39 -10.22 6.03
N THR A 162 22.47 -9.98 6.81
CA THR A 162 22.46 -10.02 8.27
C THR A 162 22.13 -8.68 8.92
N GLN A 163 22.81 -7.61 8.52
CA GLN A 163 22.61 -6.27 9.12
C GLN A 163 21.46 -5.49 8.49
N GLN A 164 21.27 -5.64 7.18
CA GLN A 164 20.23 -4.99 6.41
C GLN A 164 19.52 -6.03 5.53
N PRO A 165 18.70 -6.91 6.13
CA PRO A 165 18.00 -7.92 5.37
C PRO A 165 17.09 -7.26 4.32
N TYR A 166 17.18 -7.78 3.08
CA TYR A 166 16.47 -7.27 1.92
C TYR A 166 15.71 -8.38 1.23
N ILE A 167 14.45 -8.14 0.88
CA ILE A 167 13.62 -9.05 0.12
C ILE A 167 13.67 -8.69 -1.38
N LYS A 168 13.95 -9.68 -2.22
CA LYS A 168 13.87 -9.52 -3.68
C LYS A 168 12.45 -9.86 -4.15
N TRP A 169 12.00 -9.19 -5.21
CA TRP A 169 10.77 -9.55 -5.89
C TRP A 169 10.94 -10.86 -6.66
N ASN A 170 11.85 -10.85 -7.63
CA ASN A 170 12.07 -11.98 -8.53
C ASN A 170 12.49 -13.24 -7.77
N ASP A 171 11.88 -14.35 -8.11
CA ASP A 171 12.12 -15.70 -7.59
C ASP A 171 11.81 -15.87 -6.08
N VAL A 172 11.48 -14.81 -5.36
CA VAL A 172 11.24 -14.83 -3.92
C VAL A 172 9.85 -14.33 -3.57
N LEU A 173 9.66 -13.00 -3.40
CA LEU A 173 8.41 -12.43 -2.92
C LEU A 173 7.25 -12.68 -3.89
N GLU A 174 7.50 -12.63 -5.19
CA GLU A 174 6.51 -12.90 -6.24
C GLU A 174 5.85 -14.28 -6.12
N ASN A 175 6.51 -15.24 -5.47
CA ASN A 175 6.05 -16.61 -5.27
C ASN A 175 5.24 -16.81 -3.98
N TYR A 176 5.03 -15.77 -3.15
CA TYR A 176 4.15 -15.86 -2.00
C TYR A 176 2.74 -16.27 -2.43
N ARG A 177 2.20 -17.30 -1.76
CA ARG A 177 0.93 -17.96 -2.11
C ARG A 177 -0.19 -17.52 -1.18
N PHE A 178 -1.36 -17.31 -1.77
CA PHE A 178 -2.57 -16.96 -1.04
C PHE A 178 -3.82 -17.53 -1.74
N ALA A 179 -4.94 -17.59 -1.01
CA ALA A 179 -6.22 -18.00 -1.57
C ALA A 179 -6.87 -16.86 -2.35
N MET A 180 -7.31 -17.12 -3.57
CA MET A 180 -7.95 -16.15 -4.44
C MET A 180 -9.23 -16.73 -5.05
N PRO A 181 -10.35 -15.98 -5.10
CA PRO A 181 -11.55 -16.45 -5.79
C PRO A 181 -11.26 -16.69 -7.27
N SER A 182 -11.76 -17.80 -7.82
CA SER A 182 -11.63 -18.08 -9.25
C SER A 182 -12.53 -17.18 -10.09
N ASN A 183 -13.69 -16.78 -9.54
CA ASN A 183 -14.60 -15.84 -10.17
C ASN A 183 -14.20 -14.41 -9.81
N PRO A 184 -13.87 -13.53 -10.78
CA PRO A 184 -13.49 -12.14 -10.50
C PRO A 184 -14.62 -11.27 -9.96
N LYS A 185 -15.89 -11.72 -10.07
CA LYS A 185 -17.05 -10.95 -9.60
C LYS A 185 -16.90 -10.52 -8.14
N LEU A 186 -16.42 -11.43 -7.27
CA LEU A 186 -16.23 -11.11 -5.85
C LEU A 186 -15.19 -9.99 -5.63
N LEU A 187 -14.13 -9.95 -6.43
CA LEU A 187 -13.12 -8.90 -6.37
C LEU A 187 -13.68 -7.55 -6.81
N TYR A 188 -14.52 -7.53 -7.85
CA TYR A 188 -15.23 -6.31 -8.28
C TYR A 188 -16.24 -5.82 -7.23
N GLU A 189 -16.98 -6.72 -6.59
CA GLU A 189 -17.88 -6.32 -5.50
C GLU A 189 -17.10 -5.74 -4.32
N TYR A 190 -15.95 -6.33 -3.98
CA TYR A 190 -15.07 -5.78 -2.96
C TYR A 190 -14.48 -4.42 -3.37
N SER A 191 -14.13 -4.24 -4.64
CA SER A 191 -13.63 -2.97 -5.18
C SER A 191 -14.63 -1.82 -4.98
N LYS A 192 -15.92 -2.05 -5.25
CA LYS A 192 -16.98 -1.05 -5.02
C LYS A 192 -17.03 -0.53 -3.58
N ILE A 193 -16.63 -1.36 -2.62
CA ILE A 193 -16.57 -0.97 -1.20
C ILE A 193 -15.22 -0.33 -0.86
N SER A 194 -14.12 -0.90 -1.37
CA SER A 194 -12.77 -0.50 -0.97
C SER A 194 -12.28 0.77 -1.67
N GLU A 195 -12.65 1.00 -2.92
CA GLU A 195 -12.20 2.14 -3.72
C GLU A 195 -12.62 3.51 -3.13
N PRO A 196 -13.89 3.74 -2.74
CA PRO A 196 -14.28 4.99 -2.07
C PRO A 196 -13.51 5.24 -0.77
N LEU A 197 -13.21 4.17 -0.01
CA LEU A 197 -12.46 4.27 1.25
C LEU A 197 -10.98 4.63 0.98
N ILE A 198 -10.36 4.03 -0.04
CA ILE A 198 -8.99 4.35 -0.46
C ILE A 198 -8.93 5.80 -0.94
N THR A 199 -9.88 6.21 -1.78
CA THR A 199 -9.96 7.58 -2.31
C THR A 199 -10.08 8.60 -1.17
N LYS A 200 -10.95 8.34 -0.20
CA LYS A 200 -11.09 9.21 0.99
C LYS A 200 -9.79 9.26 1.79
N ALA A 201 -9.15 8.11 2.03
CA ALA A 201 -7.89 8.05 2.77
C ALA A 201 -6.76 8.81 2.03
N LYS A 202 -6.66 8.70 0.70
CA LYS A 202 -5.70 9.47 -0.10
C LYS A 202 -5.95 10.98 -0.01
N ASN A 203 -7.22 11.41 -0.08
CA ASN A 203 -7.56 12.83 0.06
C ASN A 203 -7.18 13.36 1.44
N CYS A 204 -7.47 12.63 2.51
CA CYS A 204 -7.03 12.99 3.86
C CYS A 204 -5.49 13.05 3.97
N ALA A 205 -4.76 12.14 3.33
CA ALA A 205 -3.30 12.18 3.33
C ALA A 205 -2.76 13.44 2.62
N ARG A 206 -3.35 13.81 1.46
CA ARG A 206 -2.99 15.03 0.72
C ARG A 206 -3.29 16.30 1.54
N GLU A 207 -4.46 16.36 2.14
CA GLU A 207 -4.86 17.49 2.99
C GLU A 207 -3.92 17.63 4.20
N THR A 208 -3.59 16.52 4.85
CA THR A 208 -2.62 16.49 5.96
C THR A 208 -1.27 17.05 5.53
N GLU A 209 -0.78 16.67 4.35
CA GLU A 209 0.48 17.20 3.81
C GLU A 209 0.40 18.70 3.50
N GLN A 210 -0.71 19.17 2.95
CA GLN A 210 -0.93 20.60 2.70
C GLN A 210 -0.94 21.40 4.01
N LEU A 211 -1.66 20.92 5.02
CA LEU A 211 -1.71 21.56 6.35
C LEU A 211 -0.35 21.54 7.03
N ARG A 212 0.43 20.47 6.87
CA ARG A 212 1.81 20.40 7.36
C ARG A 212 2.68 21.48 6.73
N LYS A 213 2.64 21.62 5.40
CA LYS A 213 3.39 22.67 4.68
C LYS A 213 2.96 24.07 5.11
N LEU A 214 1.68 24.30 5.26
CA LEU A 214 1.14 25.59 5.71
C LEU A 214 1.62 25.92 7.12
N ARG A 215 1.57 24.96 8.05
CA ARG A 215 2.10 25.11 9.40
C ARG A 215 3.59 25.47 9.37
N ASP A 216 4.38 24.71 8.62
CA ASP A 216 5.84 24.87 8.57
C ASP A 216 6.24 26.22 7.94
N TRP A 217 5.39 26.77 7.06
CA TRP A 217 5.54 28.09 6.47
C TRP A 217 5.11 29.21 7.45
N LEU A 218 3.98 29.03 8.14
CA LEU A 218 3.44 30.05 9.05
C LEU A 218 4.21 30.15 10.38
N LEU A 219 4.66 29.04 10.91
CA LEU A 219 5.27 28.98 12.25
C LEU A 219 6.45 29.96 12.40
N PRO A 220 7.44 30.02 11.50
CA PRO A 220 8.52 31.01 11.59
C PRO A 220 8.03 32.46 11.51
N MET A 221 6.99 32.74 10.69
CA MET A 221 6.43 34.09 10.55
C MET A 221 5.75 34.57 11.84
N LEU A 222 5.01 33.68 12.51
CA LEU A 222 4.39 33.96 13.80
C LEU A 222 5.44 34.19 14.88
N MET A 223 6.48 33.34 14.92
CA MET A 223 7.56 33.44 15.88
C MET A 223 8.38 34.74 15.73
N ASN A 224 8.54 35.22 14.50
CA ASN A 224 9.29 36.47 14.21
C ASN A 224 8.41 37.73 14.21
N GLY A 225 7.13 37.62 14.54
CA GLY A 225 6.18 38.74 14.55
C GLY A 225 5.84 39.31 13.16
N GLN A 226 6.17 38.55 12.09
CA GLN A 226 5.85 38.93 10.71
C GLN A 226 4.38 38.66 10.35
N ALA A 227 3.73 37.78 11.10
CA ALA A 227 2.29 37.52 11.02
C ALA A 227 1.71 37.59 12.43
N THR A 228 0.51 38.12 12.56
CA THR A 228 -0.24 38.18 13.82
C THR A 228 -1.62 37.55 13.61
N ILE A 229 -2.09 36.86 14.64
CA ILE A 229 -3.48 36.37 14.66
C ILE A 229 -4.34 37.55 15.09
N SER A 230 -5.21 38.07 14.20
CA SER A 230 -6.20 39.07 14.59
C SER A 230 -7.35 38.37 15.31
N ASP A 231 -7.61 38.77 16.56
CA ASP A 231 -8.79 38.33 17.33
C ASP A 231 -10.09 38.91 16.69
N SER A 232 -10.48 38.42 15.53
CA SER A 232 -11.77 38.78 14.90
C SER A 232 -12.97 37.99 15.47
N TYR A 233 -12.81 37.27 16.57
CA TYR A 233 -13.90 36.57 17.28
C TYR A 233 -14.34 37.25 18.58
N GLY A 234 -14.28 38.53 18.63
CA GLY A 234 -14.71 39.30 19.79
C GLY A 234 -15.71 40.39 19.48
N LYS A 235 -16.89 40.05 18.94
CA LYS A 235 -18.14 40.82 19.07
C LYS A 235 -19.26 40.07 18.34
N LEU A 236 -19.91 39.17 19.02
CA LEU A 236 -21.32 38.83 18.87
C LEU A 236 -21.97 38.95 20.25
#